data_5ad978c13e6a3b8dd8ccb03a211fcdb7
#
_entry.id   5ad978c13e6a3b8dd8ccb03a211fcdb7
#
_cell.length_a   1.000
_cell.length_b   1.000
_cell.length_c   1.000
_cell.angle_alpha   90.00
_cell.angle_beta   90.00
_cell.angle_gamma   90.00
#
_symmetry.space_group_name_H-M   'P 1'
#
loop_
_entity.id
_entity.type
_entity.pdbx_description
1 polymer ?
#
loop_
_entity_poly.entity_id
_entity_poly.type
_entity_poly.pdbx_seq_one_letter_code
_entity_poly.pdbx_strand_id
1 'polypeptide(L)'
;LEFNKHQDKTHLIQVSAVHFKEGEEVGTFDSYVYTDVPLKSFINGLTGITSETLKGAPKVEEVLQKFQDFVGNLPLIGYNAAKSDLPILLEHGFDYSQQYLVDVYNEALERRSSDLHGIANLKLQTVANFLGFKGQSHNSLEDARMTARVYEAFLESDESRLLLNSQTSLNSNPFGALDLSQLFD
;
A
#
# COMPACT_ATOMS: atom_id res chain seq x y z
N LEU A 1 6.71 -4.61 5.60
CA LEU A 1 7.74 -4.98 6.57
C LEU A 1 7.73 -6.47 6.88
N GLU A 2 8.92 -7.03 7.18
CA GLU A 2 9.03 -8.34 7.83
C GLU A 2 9.59 -8.17 9.24
N PHE A 3 9.08 -8.98 10.18
CA PHE A 3 9.49 -8.91 11.57
C PHE A 3 9.45 -10.26 12.27
N ASN A 4 10.25 -10.40 13.33
CA ASN A 4 10.31 -11.56 14.22
C ASN A 4 9.88 -11.14 15.63
N LYS A 5 8.92 -11.86 16.22
CA LYS A 5 8.54 -11.64 17.63
C LYS A 5 9.29 -12.61 18.56
N HIS A 6 10.00 -12.05 19.52
CA HIS A 6 10.74 -12.82 20.53
C HIS A 6 10.61 -12.14 21.89
N GLN A 7 10.22 -12.90 22.92
CA GLN A 7 10.06 -12.41 24.30
C GLN A 7 9.26 -11.09 24.39
N ASP A 8 8.09 -11.07 23.73
CA ASP A 8 7.17 -9.93 23.64
C ASP A 8 7.71 -8.67 22.97
N LYS A 9 8.91 -8.75 22.35
CA LYS A 9 9.47 -7.68 21.53
C LYS A 9 9.34 -7.99 20.04
N THR A 10 9.12 -6.95 19.27
CA THR A 10 9.13 -7.03 17.81
C THR A 10 10.51 -6.63 17.30
N HIS A 11 11.11 -7.47 16.48
CA HIS A 11 12.41 -7.24 15.84
C HIS A 11 12.19 -7.11 14.34
N LEU A 12 12.44 -5.95 13.76
CA LEU A 12 12.44 -5.78 12.31
C LEU A 12 13.52 -6.65 11.69
N ILE A 13 13.21 -7.31 10.59
CA ILE A 13 14.16 -8.14 9.83
C ILE A 13 14.24 -7.74 8.36
N GLN A 14 13.23 -7.03 7.82
CA GLN A 14 13.30 -6.40 6.50
C GLN A 14 12.36 -5.18 6.45
N VAL A 15 12.85 -4.11 5.82
CA VAL A 15 12.10 -2.90 5.50
C VAL A 15 12.16 -2.67 4.01
N SER A 16 11.00 -2.60 3.37
CA SER A 16 10.91 -2.38 1.93
C SER A 16 9.86 -1.31 1.60
N ALA A 17 10.15 -0.51 0.61
CA ALA A 17 9.23 0.45 0.03
C ALA A 17 9.51 0.66 -1.45
N VAL A 18 8.51 1.10 -2.16
CA VAL A 18 8.63 1.53 -3.56
C VAL A 18 8.12 2.96 -3.70
N HIS A 19 8.80 3.74 -4.51
CA HIS A 19 8.36 5.07 -4.88
C HIS A 19 7.69 5.00 -6.25
N PHE A 20 6.38 5.22 -6.26
CA PHE A 20 5.57 5.30 -7.48
C PHE A 20 5.30 6.75 -7.84
N LYS A 21 5.39 7.04 -9.13
CA LYS A 21 5.02 8.33 -9.71
C LYS A 21 4.34 8.08 -11.05
N GLU A 22 3.11 8.57 -11.18
CA GLU A 22 2.33 8.48 -12.43
C GLU A 22 2.22 7.03 -12.97
N GLY A 23 1.98 6.07 -12.04
CA GLY A 23 1.82 4.64 -12.38
C GLY A 23 3.12 3.87 -12.56
N GLU A 24 4.29 4.51 -12.42
CA GLU A 24 5.57 3.87 -12.60
C GLU A 24 6.41 3.82 -11.32
N GLU A 25 7.13 2.71 -11.12
CA GLU A 25 8.11 2.57 -10.05
C GLU A 25 9.37 3.37 -10.41
N VAL A 26 9.62 4.46 -9.69
CA VAL A 26 10.77 5.36 -9.92
C VAL A 26 11.87 5.22 -8.87
N GLY A 27 11.64 4.44 -7.83
CA GLY A 27 12.61 4.17 -6.78
C GLY A 27 12.22 2.98 -5.92
N THR A 28 13.22 2.31 -5.37
CA THR A 28 13.06 1.14 -4.52
C THR A 28 13.97 1.26 -3.30
N PHE A 29 13.41 1.01 -2.14
CA PHE A 29 14.14 0.78 -0.90
C PHE A 29 13.89 -0.66 -0.44
N ASP A 30 14.95 -1.41 -0.24
CA ASP A 30 14.85 -2.77 0.29
C ASP A 30 16.11 -3.07 1.13
N SER A 31 15.90 -3.34 2.41
CA SER A 31 17.00 -3.60 3.33
C SER A 31 16.62 -4.64 4.36
N TYR A 32 17.46 -5.66 4.51
CA TYR A 32 17.44 -6.49 5.69
C TYR A 32 17.90 -5.71 6.91
N VAL A 33 17.49 -6.16 8.08
CA VAL A 33 17.85 -5.57 9.37
C VAL A 33 18.55 -6.64 10.22
N TYR A 34 19.72 -6.29 10.74
CA TYR A 34 20.45 -7.17 11.63
C TYR A 34 19.66 -7.50 12.90
N THR A 35 19.65 -8.76 13.27
CA THR A 35 19.21 -9.21 14.58
C THR A 35 20.05 -10.42 15.02
N ASP A 36 20.39 -10.47 16.32
CA ASP A 36 21.01 -11.60 16.97
C ASP A 36 19.99 -12.57 17.58
N VAL A 37 18.70 -12.20 17.52
CA VAL A 37 17.60 -13.00 18.04
C VAL A 37 17.30 -14.16 17.09
N PRO A 38 17.18 -15.40 17.62
CA PRO A 38 16.82 -16.55 16.80
C PRO A 38 15.49 -16.35 16.07
N LEU A 39 15.49 -16.56 14.77
CA LEU A 39 14.26 -16.50 13.96
C LEU A 39 13.34 -17.68 14.29
N LYS A 40 12.06 -17.41 14.39
CA LYS A 40 11.05 -18.47 14.44
C LYS A 40 11.08 -19.29 13.16
N SER A 41 10.99 -20.61 13.26
CA SER A 41 11.12 -21.54 12.12
C SER A 41 10.16 -21.24 10.95
N PHE A 42 8.95 -20.77 11.26
CA PHE A 42 7.97 -20.45 10.22
C PHE A 42 8.34 -19.19 9.40
N ILE A 43 9.15 -18.25 9.94
CA ILE A 43 9.55 -17.02 9.25
C ILE A 43 10.38 -17.36 8.02
N ASN A 44 11.35 -18.26 8.16
CA ASN A 44 12.15 -18.72 7.02
C ASN A 44 11.27 -19.37 5.94
N GLY A 45 10.32 -20.22 6.34
CA GLY A 45 9.38 -20.86 5.39
C GLY A 45 8.46 -19.87 4.70
N LEU A 46 8.12 -18.76 5.36
CA LEU A 46 7.19 -17.75 4.85
C LEU A 46 7.90 -16.74 3.95
N THR A 47 9.03 -16.21 4.39
CA THR A 47 9.73 -15.07 3.77
C THR A 47 11.01 -15.47 3.03
N GLY A 48 11.53 -16.67 3.27
CA GLY A 48 12.86 -17.09 2.81
C GLY A 48 14.03 -16.49 3.59
N ILE A 49 13.77 -15.60 4.56
CA ILE A 49 14.83 -14.93 5.35
C ILE A 49 15.43 -15.91 6.34
N THR A 50 16.76 -15.97 6.38
CA THR A 50 17.53 -16.82 7.28
C THR A 50 18.33 -15.99 8.27
N SER A 51 18.75 -16.61 9.39
CA SER A 51 19.67 -15.94 10.32
C SER A 51 21.01 -15.61 9.65
N GLU A 52 21.44 -16.38 8.66
CA GLU A 52 22.64 -16.09 7.89
C GLU A 52 22.50 -14.83 7.04
N THR A 53 21.33 -14.66 6.40
CA THR A 53 20.98 -13.44 5.65
C THR A 53 21.09 -12.19 6.53
N LEU A 54 20.67 -12.27 7.79
CA LEU A 54 20.62 -11.12 8.70
C LEU A 54 21.96 -10.80 9.36
N LYS A 55 22.91 -11.73 9.44
CA LYS A 55 24.20 -11.50 10.13
C LYS A 55 25.02 -10.34 9.55
N GLY A 56 24.96 -10.13 8.24
CA GLY A 56 25.67 -9.06 7.54
C GLY A 56 24.84 -7.80 7.30
N ALA A 57 23.58 -7.80 7.77
CA ALA A 57 22.68 -6.69 7.54
C ALA A 57 23.01 -5.47 8.44
N PRO A 58 22.65 -4.26 8.04
CA PRO A 58 22.78 -3.06 8.87
C PRO A 58 21.89 -3.13 10.13
N LYS A 59 22.25 -2.37 11.15
CA LYS A 59 21.42 -2.23 12.35
C LYS A 59 20.13 -1.45 12.05
N VAL A 60 19.13 -1.64 12.89
CA VAL A 60 17.79 -1.04 12.71
C VAL A 60 17.85 0.48 12.61
N GLU A 61 18.69 1.14 13.41
CA GLU A 61 18.84 2.60 13.40
C GLU A 61 19.36 3.10 12.04
N GLU A 62 20.34 2.40 11.47
CA GLU A 62 20.91 2.76 10.16
C GLU A 62 19.88 2.54 9.03
N VAL A 63 19.14 1.43 9.08
CA VAL A 63 18.10 1.12 8.09
C VAL A 63 17.00 2.15 8.14
N LEU A 64 16.51 2.51 9.34
CA LEU A 64 15.43 3.47 9.50
C LEU A 64 15.86 4.90 9.12
N GLN A 65 17.12 5.27 9.36
CA GLN A 65 17.62 6.56 8.87
C GLN A 65 17.60 6.63 7.33
N LYS A 66 18.11 5.59 6.66
CA LYS A 66 18.07 5.51 5.20
C LYS A 66 16.64 5.44 4.66
N PHE A 67 15.76 4.76 5.37
CA PHE A 67 14.35 4.70 5.03
C PHE A 67 13.68 6.07 5.15
N GLN A 68 13.98 6.82 6.21
CA GLN A 68 13.52 8.20 6.39
C GLN A 68 13.99 9.11 5.25
N ASP A 69 15.27 8.99 4.86
CA ASP A 69 15.83 9.75 3.74
C ASP A 69 15.15 9.40 2.40
N PHE A 70 14.83 8.10 2.19
CA PHE A 70 14.13 7.62 1.00
C PHE A 70 12.69 8.12 0.94
N VAL A 71 11.96 8.07 2.05
CA VAL A 71 10.56 8.53 2.13
C VAL A 71 10.46 10.05 2.05
N GLY A 72 11.37 10.76 2.71
CA GLY A 72 11.32 12.22 2.81
C GLY A 72 9.97 12.71 3.32
N ASN A 73 9.31 13.57 2.56
CA ASN A 73 7.98 14.12 2.86
C ASN A 73 6.86 13.49 1.99
N LEU A 74 7.13 12.37 1.33
CA LEU A 74 6.14 11.72 0.48
C LEU A 74 5.02 11.09 1.31
N PRO A 75 3.79 11.00 0.77
CA PRO A 75 2.74 10.21 1.37
C PRO A 75 3.15 8.74 1.55
N LEU A 76 2.76 8.14 2.65
CA LEU A 76 2.93 6.71 2.91
C LEU A 76 1.65 5.96 2.55
N ILE A 77 1.79 4.96 1.71
CA ILE A 77 0.70 4.09 1.28
C ILE A 77 1.03 2.68 1.74
N GLY A 78 0.12 2.07 2.46
CA GLY A 78 0.31 0.71 2.97
C GLY A 78 -0.98 -0.10 2.96
N TYR A 79 -0.86 -1.40 3.17
CA TYR A 79 -1.99 -2.31 3.24
C TYR A 79 -2.20 -2.78 4.68
N ASN A 80 -3.27 -2.32 5.34
CA ASN A 80 -3.52 -2.51 6.77
C ASN A 80 -2.36 -1.98 7.65
N ALA A 81 -1.61 -1.01 7.11
CA ALA A 81 -0.37 -0.50 7.72
C ALA A 81 -0.63 0.19 9.05
N ALA A 82 -1.78 0.85 9.22
CA ALA A 82 -2.16 1.50 10.47
C ALA A 82 -2.22 0.53 11.66
N LYS A 83 -2.49 -0.76 11.41
CA LYS A 83 -2.57 -1.80 12.45
C LYS A 83 -1.36 -2.72 12.50
N SER A 84 -0.53 -2.75 11.46
CA SER A 84 0.62 -3.65 11.34
C SER A 84 1.94 -2.90 11.32
N ASP A 85 2.27 -2.25 10.23
CA ASP A 85 3.60 -1.74 9.94
C ASP A 85 3.93 -0.46 10.71
N LEU A 86 2.99 0.49 10.74
CA LEU A 86 3.22 1.80 11.35
C LEU A 86 3.49 1.75 12.87
N PRO A 87 2.75 0.94 13.66
CA PRO A 87 3.08 0.78 15.08
C PRO A 87 4.48 0.20 15.31
N ILE A 88 4.92 -0.74 14.46
CA ILE A 88 6.26 -1.34 14.55
C ILE A 88 7.33 -0.32 14.18
N LEU A 89 7.14 0.46 13.12
CA LEU A 89 8.04 1.53 12.73
C LEU A 89 8.20 2.58 13.85
N LEU A 90 7.09 2.98 14.46
CA LEU A 90 7.09 3.93 15.58
C LEU A 90 7.82 3.36 16.80
N GLU A 91 7.61 2.09 17.16
CA GLU A 91 8.34 1.39 18.24
C GLU A 91 9.85 1.44 18.04
N HIS A 92 10.31 1.44 16.78
CA HIS A 92 11.73 1.50 16.43
C HIS A 92 12.24 2.92 16.12
N GLY A 93 11.43 3.96 16.39
CA GLY A 93 11.84 5.34 16.31
C GLY A 93 11.62 6.03 14.96
N PHE A 94 10.90 5.40 14.02
CA PHE A 94 10.48 6.08 12.80
C PHE A 94 9.21 6.90 13.06
N ASP A 95 9.35 8.22 13.09
CA ASP A 95 8.24 9.15 13.27
C ASP A 95 7.61 9.52 11.91
N TYR A 96 6.38 9.07 11.70
CA TYR A 96 5.58 9.35 10.50
C TYR A 96 4.48 10.39 10.74
N SER A 97 4.56 11.14 11.84
CA SER A 97 3.51 12.10 12.23
C SER A 97 3.29 13.24 11.21
N GLN A 98 4.27 13.49 10.36
CA GLN A 98 4.21 14.52 9.33
C GLN A 98 3.81 13.96 7.94
N GLN A 99 3.72 12.66 7.77
CA GLN A 99 3.31 12.06 6.51
C GLN A 99 1.79 11.98 6.38
N TYR A 100 1.30 12.18 5.17
CA TYR A 100 -0.05 11.78 4.80
C TYR A 100 -0.10 10.26 4.64
N LEU A 101 -1.07 9.62 5.29
CA LEU A 101 -1.17 8.16 5.33
C LEU A 101 -2.38 7.69 4.54
N VAL A 102 -2.19 6.71 3.67
CA VAL A 102 -3.25 6.00 2.96
C VAL A 102 -3.19 4.52 3.34
N ASP A 103 -4.28 3.99 3.86
CA ASP A 103 -4.40 2.56 4.14
C ASP A 103 -5.31 1.89 3.10
N VAL A 104 -4.70 1.17 2.16
CA VAL A 104 -5.38 0.54 1.02
C VAL A 104 -6.36 -0.56 1.47
N TYR A 105 -6.18 -1.12 2.66
CA TYR A 105 -7.18 -2.02 3.24
C TYR A 105 -8.51 -1.30 3.51
N ASN A 106 -8.48 -0.06 4.00
CA ASN A 106 -9.69 0.72 4.21
C ASN A 106 -10.36 1.06 2.88
N GLU A 107 -9.58 1.41 1.86
CA GLU A 107 -10.06 1.61 0.50
C GLU A 107 -10.75 0.35 -0.06
N ALA A 108 -10.15 -0.82 0.16
CA ALA A 108 -10.74 -2.10 -0.23
C ALA A 108 -12.02 -2.41 0.56
N LEU A 109 -12.08 -2.05 1.85
CA LEU A 109 -13.24 -2.27 2.69
C LEU A 109 -14.46 -1.46 2.20
N GLU A 110 -14.26 -0.20 1.84
CA GLU A 110 -15.30 0.66 1.29
C GLU A 110 -15.83 0.13 -0.06
N ARG A 111 -14.96 -0.48 -0.86
CA ARG A 111 -15.30 -1.04 -2.19
C ARG A 111 -15.87 -2.45 -2.15
N ARG A 112 -16.02 -3.05 -0.96
CA ARG A 112 -16.48 -4.44 -0.83
C ARG A 112 -17.86 -4.71 -1.42
N SER A 113 -18.76 -3.74 -1.39
CA SER A 113 -20.11 -3.83 -1.95
C SER A 113 -20.22 -3.35 -3.40
N SER A 114 -19.16 -2.80 -3.97
CA SER A 114 -19.08 -2.28 -5.33
C SER A 114 -18.04 -3.02 -6.15
N ASP A 115 -16.84 -2.45 -6.35
CA ASP A 115 -15.78 -2.98 -7.21
C ASP A 115 -15.27 -4.35 -6.80
N LEU A 116 -15.34 -4.66 -5.50
CA LEU A 116 -14.92 -5.94 -4.93
C LEU A 116 -16.11 -6.83 -4.55
N HIS A 117 -17.27 -6.60 -5.17
CA HIS A 117 -18.46 -7.42 -4.89
C HIS A 117 -18.19 -8.91 -5.14
N GLY A 118 -18.50 -9.75 -4.14
CA GLY A 118 -18.27 -11.19 -4.22
C GLY A 118 -16.86 -11.66 -3.81
N ILE A 119 -15.97 -10.74 -3.43
CA ILE A 119 -14.64 -11.12 -2.96
C ILE A 119 -14.69 -11.96 -1.67
N ALA A 120 -13.89 -13.02 -1.59
CA ALA A 120 -13.90 -13.94 -0.45
C ALA A 120 -13.39 -13.30 0.87
N ASN A 121 -12.33 -12.50 0.79
CA ASN A 121 -11.76 -11.75 1.91
C ASN A 121 -10.93 -10.57 1.39
N LEU A 122 -10.51 -9.68 2.31
CA LEU A 122 -9.72 -8.49 1.98
C LEU A 122 -8.23 -8.64 2.31
N LYS A 123 -7.64 -9.83 2.17
CA LYS A 123 -6.19 -9.98 2.21
C LYS A 123 -5.59 -9.38 0.93
N LEU A 124 -4.42 -8.75 1.02
CA LEU A 124 -3.75 -8.12 -0.13
C LEU A 124 -3.72 -9.04 -1.36
N GLN A 125 -3.25 -10.27 -1.20
CA GLN A 125 -3.18 -11.24 -2.30
C GLN A 125 -4.56 -11.56 -2.89
N THR A 126 -5.62 -11.61 -2.08
CA THR A 126 -6.98 -11.90 -2.55
C THR A 126 -7.52 -10.73 -3.35
N VAL A 127 -7.31 -9.49 -2.88
CA VAL A 127 -7.72 -8.27 -3.58
C VAL A 127 -6.94 -8.12 -4.89
N ALA A 128 -5.63 -8.31 -4.85
CA ALA A 128 -4.77 -8.25 -6.03
C ALA A 128 -5.21 -9.26 -7.10
N ASN A 129 -5.42 -10.52 -6.71
CA ASN A 129 -5.89 -11.56 -7.63
C ASN A 129 -7.29 -11.24 -8.21
N PHE A 130 -8.18 -10.68 -7.40
CA PHE A 130 -9.52 -10.27 -7.84
C PHE A 130 -9.45 -9.18 -8.91
N LEU A 131 -8.49 -8.26 -8.79
CA LEU A 131 -8.21 -7.20 -9.76
C LEU A 131 -7.35 -7.67 -10.95
N GLY A 132 -7.00 -8.97 -11.01
CA GLY A 132 -6.23 -9.56 -12.10
C GLY A 132 -4.71 -9.48 -11.96
N PHE A 133 -4.21 -8.99 -10.83
CA PHE A 133 -2.76 -8.96 -10.55
C PHE A 133 -2.29 -10.30 -9.99
N LYS A 134 -1.17 -10.79 -10.51
CA LYS A 134 -0.52 -12.01 -10.03
C LYS A 134 0.84 -11.65 -9.42
N GLY A 135 1.15 -12.19 -8.26
CA GLY A 135 2.43 -11.99 -7.58
C GLY A 135 2.64 -13.04 -6.49
N GLN A 136 3.87 -13.13 -5.99
CA GLN A 136 4.18 -13.93 -4.82
C GLN A 136 3.92 -13.10 -3.57
N SER A 137 3.21 -13.65 -2.60
CA SER A 137 3.05 -13.06 -1.28
C SER A 137 4.22 -13.42 -0.36
N HIS A 138 4.38 -12.66 0.71
CA HIS A 138 5.41 -12.85 1.74
C HIS A 138 6.84 -12.51 1.28
N ASN A 139 6.96 -11.60 0.34
CA ASN A 139 8.17 -10.85 0.09
C ASN A 139 7.81 -9.38 0.29
N SER A 140 8.44 -8.74 1.27
CA SER A 140 8.10 -7.37 1.69
C SER A 140 8.10 -6.36 0.52
N LEU A 141 9.06 -6.49 -0.41
CA LEU A 141 9.15 -5.61 -1.57
C LEU A 141 8.03 -5.88 -2.59
N GLU A 142 7.74 -7.15 -2.87
CA GLU A 142 6.65 -7.53 -3.78
C GLU A 142 5.28 -7.15 -3.19
N ASP A 143 5.10 -7.27 -1.88
CA ASP A 143 3.88 -6.84 -1.20
C ASP A 143 3.72 -5.30 -1.27
N ALA A 144 4.81 -4.52 -1.19
CA ALA A 144 4.78 -3.08 -1.41
C ALA A 144 4.40 -2.72 -2.85
N ARG A 145 4.98 -3.41 -3.87
CA ARG A 145 4.60 -3.26 -5.28
C ARG A 145 3.15 -3.59 -5.53
N MET A 146 2.68 -4.68 -4.94
CA MET A 146 1.31 -5.13 -5.09
C MET A 146 0.32 -4.15 -4.46
N THR A 147 0.67 -3.57 -3.30
CA THR A 147 -0.12 -2.53 -2.64
C THR A 147 -0.28 -1.31 -3.53
N ALA A 148 0.81 -0.85 -4.15
CA ALA A 148 0.78 0.28 -5.08
C ALA A 148 -0.17 0.01 -6.27
N ARG A 149 -0.04 -1.14 -6.91
CA ARG A 149 -0.89 -1.54 -8.05
C ARG A 149 -2.37 -1.63 -7.69
N VAL A 150 -2.68 -2.18 -6.51
CA VAL A 150 -4.07 -2.24 -6.02
C VAL A 150 -4.62 -0.83 -5.81
N TYR A 151 -3.83 0.07 -5.22
CA TYR A 151 -4.24 1.44 -4.99
C TYR A 151 -4.47 2.19 -6.30
N GLU A 152 -3.57 2.06 -7.27
CA GLU A 152 -3.73 2.66 -8.60
C GLU A 152 -5.01 2.17 -9.30
N ALA A 153 -5.30 0.87 -9.27
CA ALA A 153 -6.53 0.34 -9.84
C ALA A 153 -7.79 0.94 -9.18
N PHE A 154 -7.75 1.24 -7.89
CA PHE A 154 -8.85 1.93 -7.22
C PHE A 154 -8.99 3.38 -7.69
N LEU A 155 -7.89 4.11 -7.86
CA LEU A 155 -7.90 5.48 -8.38
C LEU A 155 -8.44 5.53 -9.82
N GLU A 156 -8.00 4.63 -10.69
CA GLU A 156 -8.51 4.51 -12.08
C GLU A 156 -10.01 4.22 -12.12
N SER A 157 -10.51 3.35 -11.23
CA SER A 157 -11.93 3.06 -11.12
C SER A 157 -12.73 4.30 -10.70
N ASP A 158 -12.25 5.06 -9.73
CA ASP A 158 -12.91 6.28 -9.23
C ASP A 158 -12.92 7.37 -10.31
N GLU A 159 -11.83 7.57 -11.04
CA GLU A 159 -11.73 8.50 -12.15
C GLU A 159 -12.73 8.14 -13.28
N SER A 160 -12.80 6.88 -13.64
CA SER A 160 -13.73 6.37 -14.65
C SER A 160 -15.19 6.62 -14.26
N ARG A 161 -15.54 6.45 -12.98
CA ARG A 161 -16.89 6.77 -12.48
C ARG A 161 -17.21 8.25 -12.52
N LEU A 162 -16.24 9.11 -12.17
CA LEU A 162 -16.43 10.56 -12.24
C LEU A 162 -16.70 11.01 -13.67
N LEU A 163 -15.97 10.48 -14.66
CA LEU A 163 -16.17 10.77 -16.07
C LEU A 163 -17.54 10.30 -16.56
N LEU A 164 -17.96 9.08 -16.22
CA LEU A 164 -19.28 8.55 -16.58
C LEU A 164 -20.41 9.40 -15.98
N ASN A 165 -20.31 9.77 -14.71
CA ASN A 165 -21.32 10.60 -14.05
C ASN A 165 -21.41 12.00 -14.66
N SER A 166 -20.27 12.60 -15.04
CA SER A 166 -20.26 13.89 -15.73
C SER A 166 -20.92 13.84 -17.10
N GLN A 167 -20.67 12.78 -17.87
CA GLN A 167 -21.32 12.56 -19.18
C GLN A 167 -22.83 12.31 -19.04
N THR A 168 -23.24 11.56 -18.02
CA THR A 168 -24.66 11.29 -17.77
C THR A 168 -25.40 12.57 -17.38
N SER A 169 -24.80 13.43 -16.56
CA SER A 169 -25.37 14.72 -16.17
C SER A 169 -25.51 15.68 -17.37
N LEU A 170 -24.55 15.67 -18.30
CA LEU A 170 -24.63 16.44 -19.55
C LEU A 170 -25.73 15.93 -20.49
N ASN A 171 -25.89 14.59 -20.58
CA ASN A 171 -26.90 13.97 -21.43
C ASN A 171 -28.34 14.07 -20.85
N SER A 172 -28.46 14.14 -19.52
CA SER A 172 -29.77 14.28 -18.86
C SER A 172 -30.37 15.69 -18.94
N ASN A 173 -29.57 16.71 -19.27
CA ASN A 173 -30.06 18.06 -19.50
C ASN A 173 -29.21 18.81 -20.54
N PRO A 174 -29.17 18.36 -21.81
CA PRO A 174 -28.37 19.03 -22.83
C PRO A 174 -28.86 20.45 -23.16
N PHE A 175 -30.09 20.79 -22.80
CA PHE A 175 -30.71 22.11 -23.01
C PHE A 175 -31.75 22.45 -21.94
N GLY A 176 -31.47 22.14 -20.67
CA GLY A 176 -32.35 22.48 -19.56
C GLY A 176 -32.67 23.97 -19.54
N ALA A 177 -33.83 24.27 -20.04
CA ALA A 177 -34.50 25.59 -19.96
C ALA A 177 -33.82 26.75 -20.71
N LEU A 178 -33.40 26.54 -21.95
CA LEU A 178 -33.48 27.64 -22.91
C LEU A 178 -34.93 27.66 -23.43
N ASP A 179 -35.77 28.42 -22.80
CA ASP A 179 -37.09 28.79 -23.35
C ASP A 179 -36.85 29.71 -24.54
N LEU A 180 -36.78 29.09 -25.72
CA LEU A 180 -36.57 29.81 -26.98
C LEU A 180 -37.81 30.58 -27.43
N SER A 181 -38.92 30.52 -26.69
CA SER A 181 -40.17 31.27 -27.03
C SER A 181 -40.01 32.78 -26.88
N GLN A 182 -38.97 33.23 -26.16
CA GLN A 182 -38.68 34.66 -25.96
C GLN A 182 -37.69 35.27 -26.97
N LEU A 183 -37.21 34.49 -27.94
CA LEU A 183 -36.27 35.00 -28.96
C LEU A 183 -36.90 35.40 -30.27
N PHE A 184 -38.25 35.32 -30.41
CA PHE A 184 -38.96 35.57 -31.68
C PHE A 184 -40.17 36.50 -31.51
N ASP A 185 -40.18 37.42 -30.55
CA ASP A 185 -41.10 38.58 -30.50
C ASP A 185 -40.40 39.85 -30.97
#